data_70f86a17f8838258de01fb8ba5246f41
#
_entry.id   70f86a17f8838258de01fb8ba5246f41
#
_cell.length_a   1.000
_cell.length_b   1.000
_cell.length_c   1.000
_cell.angle_alpha   90.00
_cell.angle_beta   90.00
_cell.angle_gamma   90.00
#
_symmetry.space_group_name_H-M   'P 1'
#
loop_
_entity.id
_entity.type
_entity.pdbx_description
1 polymer ?
#
loop_
_entity_poly.entity_id
_entity_poly.type
_entity_poly.pdbx_seq_one_letter_code
_entity_poly.pdbx_strand_id
1 'polypeptide(L)'
;YAEAKLDIRYTTMTEAAKAVEKVKAIVAKSYDERTVTELVEAGPHVYTPPMETTEGVKQLYRFVKAQAEKLGQAELGAMIVGGSADANYVCAEGVPTLCSMGPAGVGPHSNNEYVFVKSFVERAQLTAMAIMHLDEMENF
;
A
#
# COMPACT_ATOMS: atom_id res chain seq x y z
N TYR A 1 -3.30 0.98 36.32
CA TYR A 1 -3.81 0.83 34.95
C TYR A 1 -2.79 1.40 33.96
N ALA A 2 -2.53 0.67 32.89
CA ALA A 2 -1.72 1.11 31.76
C ALA A 2 -2.37 0.60 30.46
N GLU A 3 -2.21 1.36 29.39
CA GLU A 3 -2.71 1.03 28.06
C GLU A 3 -1.60 1.23 27.04
N ALA A 4 -1.50 0.33 26.08
CA ALA A 4 -0.60 0.46 24.95
C ALA A 4 -1.37 0.25 23.64
N LYS A 5 -1.08 1.09 22.63
CA LYS A 5 -1.61 0.94 21.27
C LYS A 5 -0.52 0.41 20.37
N LEU A 6 -0.85 -0.61 19.58
CA LEU A 6 0.06 -1.21 18.60
C LEU A 6 -0.38 -0.83 17.19
N ASP A 7 0.52 -0.27 16.39
CA ASP A 7 0.39 -0.12 14.94
C ASP A 7 1.23 -1.24 14.30
N ILE A 8 0.57 -2.17 13.63
CA ILE A 8 1.22 -3.31 12.99
C ILE A 8 1.06 -3.14 11.48
N ARG A 9 2.18 -3.11 10.76
CA ARG A 9 2.22 -3.01 9.31
C ARG A 9 2.78 -4.31 8.73
N TYR A 10 2.20 -4.75 7.63
CA TYR A 10 2.48 -6.03 6.99
C TYR A 10 2.35 -5.91 5.48
N THR A 11 3.00 -6.82 4.75
CA THR A 11 3.02 -6.82 3.28
C THR A 11 2.10 -7.89 2.69
N THR A 12 1.66 -8.87 3.50
CA THR A 12 0.72 -9.92 3.10
C THR A 12 -0.29 -10.21 4.21
N MET A 13 -1.47 -10.72 3.83
CA MET A 13 -2.48 -11.17 4.80
C MET A 13 -1.97 -12.31 5.68
N THR A 14 -1.10 -13.16 5.14
CA THR A 14 -0.46 -14.24 5.92
C THR A 14 0.43 -13.68 7.04
N GLU A 15 1.20 -12.63 6.77
CA GLU A 15 2.01 -11.95 7.80
C GLU A 15 1.14 -11.26 8.83
N ALA A 16 0.05 -10.61 8.41
CA ALA A 16 -0.92 -10.01 9.30
C ALA A 16 -1.46 -11.03 10.32
N ALA A 17 -1.95 -12.17 9.83
CA ALA A 17 -2.48 -13.22 10.67
C ALA A 17 -1.45 -13.74 11.69
N LYS A 18 -0.21 -13.98 11.26
CA LYS A 18 0.89 -14.41 12.14
C LYS A 18 1.21 -13.36 13.21
N ALA A 19 1.18 -12.07 12.85
CA ALA A 19 1.45 -10.99 13.79
C ALA A 19 0.35 -10.91 14.87
N VAL A 20 -0.91 -11.00 14.47
CA VAL A 20 -2.06 -11.01 15.40
C VAL A 20 -1.97 -12.20 16.36
N GLU A 21 -1.74 -13.41 15.87
CA GLU A 21 -1.60 -14.60 16.73
C GLU A 21 -0.42 -14.47 17.70
N LYS A 22 0.68 -13.88 17.26
CA LYS A 22 1.82 -13.61 18.14
C LYS A 22 1.48 -12.62 19.26
N VAL A 23 0.74 -11.56 18.95
CA VAL A 23 0.27 -10.59 19.96
C VAL A 23 -0.68 -11.27 20.94
N LYS A 24 -1.66 -12.03 20.47
CA LYS A 24 -2.58 -12.82 21.32
C LYS A 24 -1.82 -13.75 22.25
N ALA A 25 -0.83 -14.47 21.76
CA ALA A 25 -0.02 -15.37 22.56
C ALA A 25 0.82 -14.66 23.63
N ILE A 26 1.28 -13.42 23.36
CA ILE A 26 2.00 -12.61 24.33
C ILE A 26 1.04 -12.10 25.41
N VAL A 27 -0.12 -11.58 25.02
CA VAL A 27 -1.13 -11.05 25.95
C VAL A 27 -1.68 -12.13 26.88
N ALA A 28 -1.82 -13.38 26.36
CA ALA A 28 -2.30 -14.52 27.14
C ALA A 28 -1.32 -14.97 28.26
N LYS A 29 -0.06 -14.51 28.24
CA LYS A 29 0.90 -14.85 29.28
C LYS A 29 0.71 -13.92 30.49
N SER A 30 0.61 -14.50 31.67
CA SER A 30 0.76 -13.75 32.92
C SER A 30 2.23 -13.57 33.22
N TYR A 31 2.67 -12.34 33.37
CA TYR A 31 4.05 -11.99 33.74
C TYR A 31 4.19 -11.64 35.23
N ASP A 32 3.07 -11.33 35.89
CA ASP A 32 3.00 -11.05 37.31
C ASP A 32 1.57 -11.41 37.80
N GLU A 33 1.47 -12.16 38.89
CA GLU A 33 0.21 -12.63 39.46
C GLU A 33 -0.76 -11.51 39.84
N ARG A 34 -0.26 -10.30 40.05
CA ARG A 34 -1.03 -9.11 40.42
C ARG A 34 -1.57 -8.34 39.20
N THR A 35 -1.23 -8.75 38.00
CA THR A 35 -1.61 -8.05 36.78
C THR A 35 -2.46 -8.93 35.85
N VAL A 36 -3.44 -8.31 35.25
CA VAL A 36 -4.27 -8.89 34.19
C VAL A 36 -4.06 -8.07 32.94
N THR A 37 -3.72 -8.73 31.85
CA THR A 37 -3.57 -8.10 30.55
C THR A 37 -4.72 -8.54 29.65
N GLU A 38 -5.38 -7.57 29.04
CA GLU A 38 -6.48 -7.80 28.11
C GLU A 38 -6.13 -7.21 26.75
N LEU A 39 -6.46 -7.93 25.68
CA LEU A 39 -6.40 -7.44 24.32
C LEU A 39 -7.75 -6.82 23.95
N VAL A 40 -7.76 -5.52 23.74
CA VAL A 40 -8.90 -4.83 23.16
C VAL A 40 -8.67 -4.72 21.67
N GLU A 41 -9.41 -5.48 20.90
CA GLU A 41 -9.32 -5.43 19.44
C GLU A 41 -9.90 -4.08 18.96
N ALA A 42 -9.15 -3.41 18.10
CA ALA A 42 -9.67 -2.25 17.40
C ALA A 42 -10.84 -2.68 16.49
N GLY A 43 -11.84 -1.83 16.35
CA GLY A 43 -13.02 -2.14 15.53
C GLY A 43 -12.67 -2.38 14.06
N PRO A 44 -13.59 -2.92 13.27
CA PRO A 44 -13.35 -3.39 11.89
C PRO A 44 -12.85 -2.32 10.92
N HIS A 45 -12.97 -1.04 11.26
CA HIS A 45 -12.54 0.07 10.40
C HIS A 45 -11.06 0.46 10.58
N VAL A 46 -10.32 -0.21 11.44
CA VAL A 46 -8.89 0.08 11.69
C VAL A 46 -7.97 -0.84 10.87
N TYR A 47 -8.57 -1.75 10.13
CA TYR A 47 -7.85 -2.77 9.38
C TYR A 47 -7.81 -2.44 7.89
N THR A 48 -6.66 -1.98 7.39
CA THR A 48 -6.47 -1.78 5.95
C THR A 48 -5.72 -2.99 5.39
N PRO A 49 -6.26 -3.70 4.40
CA PRO A 49 -5.56 -4.84 3.80
C PRO A 49 -4.27 -4.38 3.10
N PRO A 50 -3.24 -5.22 2.97
CA PRO A 50 -2.03 -4.88 2.23
C PRO A 50 -2.31 -4.88 0.72
N MET A 51 -1.53 -4.09 -0.03
CA MET A 51 -1.42 -4.24 -1.47
C MET A 51 -0.39 -5.34 -1.76
N GLU A 52 -0.85 -6.57 -1.88
CA GLU A 52 0.05 -7.69 -2.18
C GLU A 52 0.60 -7.59 -3.61
N THR A 53 1.89 -7.82 -3.78
CA THR A 53 2.55 -7.77 -5.09
C THR A 53 2.31 -9.07 -5.86
N THR A 54 1.10 -9.22 -6.38
CA THR A 54 0.70 -10.37 -7.22
C THR A 54 1.35 -10.32 -8.61
N GLU A 55 1.26 -11.40 -9.38
CA GLU A 55 1.76 -11.39 -10.76
C GLU A 55 0.98 -10.38 -11.63
N GLY A 56 -0.33 -10.25 -11.44
CA GLY A 56 -1.13 -9.23 -12.13
C GLY A 56 -0.65 -7.79 -11.82
N VAL A 57 -0.32 -7.49 -10.56
CA VAL A 57 0.25 -6.20 -10.18
C VAL A 57 1.59 -5.96 -10.88
N LYS A 58 2.45 -6.98 -10.97
CA LYS A 58 3.74 -6.87 -11.69
C LYS A 58 3.55 -6.67 -13.19
N GLN A 59 2.55 -7.34 -13.79
CA GLN A 59 2.22 -7.16 -15.21
C GLN A 59 1.76 -5.74 -15.48
N LEU A 60 0.82 -5.22 -14.67
CA LEU A 60 0.34 -3.85 -14.77
C LEU A 60 1.49 -2.84 -14.58
N TYR A 61 2.39 -3.07 -13.63
CA TYR A 61 3.57 -2.22 -13.46
C TYR A 61 4.47 -2.21 -14.70
N ARG A 62 4.80 -3.38 -15.26
CA ARG A 62 5.62 -3.48 -16.48
C ARG A 62 4.96 -2.76 -17.66
N PHE A 63 3.65 -2.91 -17.81
CA PHE A 63 2.89 -2.22 -18.85
C PHE A 63 2.96 -0.70 -18.68
N VAL A 64 2.66 -0.17 -17.50
CA VAL A 64 2.71 1.29 -17.23
C VAL A 64 4.12 1.84 -17.38
N LYS A 65 5.14 1.09 -16.94
CA LYS A 65 6.54 1.47 -17.14
C LYS A 65 6.88 1.59 -18.64
N ALA A 66 6.44 0.67 -19.46
CA ALA A 66 6.63 0.74 -20.93
C ALA A 66 5.93 1.95 -21.56
N GLN A 67 4.74 2.33 -21.06
CA GLN A 67 4.09 3.56 -21.54
C GLN A 67 4.88 4.82 -21.14
N ALA A 68 5.46 4.87 -19.93
CA ALA A 68 6.32 5.98 -19.52
C ALA A 68 7.57 6.10 -20.41
N GLU A 69 8.18 4.97 -20.78
CA GLU A 69 9.33 4.92 -21.70
C GLU A 69 8.96 5.45 -23.10
N LYS A 70 7.79 5.04 -23.64
CA LYS A 70 7.26 5.57 -24.93
C LYS A 70 7.07 7.10 -24.88
N LEU A 71 6.72 7.66 -23.73
CA LEU A 71 6.56 9.10 -23.50
C LEU A 71 7.91 9.82 -23.25
N GLY A 72 9.03 9.12 -23.17
CA GLY A 72 10.34 9.69 -22.83
C GLY A 72 10.41 10.23 -21.39
N GLN A 73 9.56 9.74 -20.51
CA GLN A 73 9.57 10.12 -19.10
C GLN A 73 10.69 9.41 -18.33
N ALA A 74 11.03 9.94 -17.16
CA ALA A 74 12.01 9.30 -16.28
C ALA A 74 11.56 7.88 -15.89
N GLU A 75 12.53 7.02 -15.62
CA GLU A 75 12.26 5.65 -15.21
C GLU A 75 11.38 5.59 -13.97
N LEU A 76 10.32 4.78 -14.06
CA LEU A 76 9.43 4.52 -12.93
C LEU A 76 10.05 3.47 -12.01
N GLY A 77 10.36 3.86 -10.78
CA GLY A 77 10.70 2.93 -9.71
C GLY A 77 9.46 2.29 -9.09
N ALA A 78 9.64 1.14 -8.46
CA ALA A 78 8.65 0.53 -7.59
C ALA A 78 9.20 0.40 -6.19
N MET A 79 8.34 0.65 -5.18
CA MET A 79 8.71 0.52 -3.78
C MET A 79 7.54 0.04 -2.94
N ILE A 80 7.86 -0.55 -1.80
CA ILE A 80 6.88 -0.87 -0.77
C ILE A 80 6.93 0.26 0.27
N VAL A 81 5.76 0.81 0.59
CA VAL A 81 5.62 1.86 1.60
C VAL A 81 4.70 1.39 2.72
N GLY A 82 4.92 1.90 3.92
CA GLY A 82 4.11 1.55 5.09
C GLY A 82 2.80 2.34 5.20
N GLY A 83 2.48 3.20 4.24
CA GLY A 83 1.20 3.93 4.19
C GLY A 83 0.07 3.07 3.60
N SER A 84 -1.15 3.57 3.69
CA SER A 84 -2.34 2.96 3.08
C SER A 84 -3.07 3.96 2.20
N ALA A 85 -3.81 3.45 1.23
CA ALA A 85 -4.66 4.22 0.32
C ALA A 85 -5.89 3.38 -0.06
N ASP A 86 -6.88 3.98 -0.72
CA ASP A 86 -8.06 3.27 -1.21
C ASP A 86 -7.70 2.13 -2.18
N ALA A 87 -6.57 2.24 -2.87
CA ALA A 87 -5.99 1.21 -3.72
C ALA A 87 -5.77 -0.14 -3.00
N ASN A 88 -5.55 -0.12 -1.67
CA ASN A 88 -5.41 -1.31 -0.86
C ASN A 88 -6.67 -2.19 -0.92
N TYR A 89 -7.85 -1.58 -0.83
CA TYR A 89 -9.13 -2.32 -0.86
C TYR A 89 -9.41 -2.91 -2.22
N VAL A 90 -9.13 -2.17 -3.30
CA VAL A 90 -9.29 -2.66 -4.68
C VAL A 90 -8.36 -3.84 -4.95
N CYS A 91 -7.10 -3.72 -4.50
CA CYS A 91 -6.12 -4.80 -4.65
C CYS A 91 -6.51 -6.05 -3.85
N ALA A 92 -7.10 -5.88 -2.66
CA ALA A 92 -7.56 -6.98 -1.81
C ALA A 92 -8.71 -7.79 -2.42
N GLU A 93 -9.52 -7.17 -3.29
CA GLU A 93 -10.56 -7.84 -4.09
C GLU A 93 -9.98 -8.61 -5.30
N GLY A 94 -8.65 -8.69 -5.41
CA GLY A 94 -7.98 -9.43 -6.46
C GLY A 94 -7.76 -8.64 -7.76
N VAL A 95 -8.11 -7.35 -7.78
CA VAL A 95 -7.91 -6.50 -8.95
C VAL A 95 -6.48 -5.97 -8.97
N PRO A 96 -5.66 -6.25 -10.01
CA PRO A 96 -4.34 -5.67 -10.14
C PRO A 96 -4.37 -4.15 -10.08
N THR A 97 -3.67 -3.57 -9.12
CA THR A 97 -3.78 -2.15 -8.82
C THR A 97 -2.40 -1.54 -8.59
N LEU A 98 -2.16 -0.36 -9.11
CA LEU A 98 -1.00 0.49 -8.80
C LEU A 98 -1.45 1.71 -8.01
N CYS A 99 -0.68 2.04 -6.98
CA CYS A 99 -0.84 3.27 -6.22
C CYS A 99 0.20 4.32 -6.64
N SER A 100 0.02 5.57 -6.21
CA SER A 100 0.97 6.68 -6.46
C SER A 100 1.16 7.04 -7.94
N MET A 101 0.09 6.94 -8.72
CA MET A 101 0.08 7.38 -10.12
C MET A 101 -0.03 8.91 -10.27
N GLY A 102 -0.28 9.64 -9.19
CA GLY A 102 -0.37 11.09 -9.19
C GLY A 102 0.98 11.81 -9.28
N PRO A 103 0.96 13.15 -9.10
CA PRO A 103 2.16 13.97 -9.23
C PRO A 103 3.22 13.62 -8.19
N ALA A 104 4.48 13.80 -8.55
CA ALA A 104 5.62 13.62 -7.65
C ALA A 104 5.79 14.82 -6.73
N GLY A 105 6.16 14.55 -5.47
CA GLY A 105 6.35 15.56 -4.45
C GLY A 105 7.29 15.08 -3.35
N VAL A 106 7.47 15.94 -2.35
CA VAL A 106 8.34 15.68 -1.20
C VAL A 106 7.64 16.11 0.08
N GLY A 107 7.95 15.43 1.17
CA GLY A 107 7.53 15.79 2.52
C GLY A 107 6.05 15.55 2.82
N PRO A 108 5.42 14.44 2.37
CA PRO A 108 4.02 14.18 2.64
C PRO A 108 3.74 14.22 4.15
N HIS A 109 2.55 14.74 4.50
CA HIS A 109 2.10 14.91 5.89
C HIS A 109 2.92 15.91 6.73
N SER A 110 3.65 16.83 6.09
CA SER A 110 4.41 17.86 6.79
C SER A 110 4.03 19.26 6.31
N ASN A 111 4.38 20.29 7.11
CA ASN A 111 4.18 21.69 6.73
C ASN A 111 5.07 22.13 5.55
N ASN A 112 6.03 21.29 5.15
CA ASN A 112 6.93 21.52 4.02
C ASN A 112 6.57 20.63 2.82
N GLU A 113 5.37 20.09 2.79
CA GLU A 113 4.89 19.28 1.67
C GLU A 113 4.76 20.15 0.41
N TYR A 114 5.33 19.67 -0.69
CA TYR A 114 5.18 20.30 -1.99
C TYR A 114 5.21 19.28 -3.12
N VAL A 115 4.69 19.67 -4.28
CA VAL A 115 4.71 18.88 -5.51
C VAL A 115 5.48 19.59 -6.61
N PHE A 116 6.06 18.81 -7.51
CA PHE A 116 6.69 19.35 -8.71
C PHE A 116 5.62 19.61 -9.77
N VAL A 117 5.37 20.88 -10.11
CA VAL A 117 4.30 21.29 -11.06
C VAL A 117 4.39 20.54 -12.39
N LYS A 118 5.60 20.35 -12.93
CA LYS A 118 5.84 19.62 -14.17
C LYS A 118 5.27 18.18 -14.12
N SER A 119 5.34 17.53 -12.96
CA SER A 119 4.88 16.16 -12.79
C SER A 119 3.37 15.97 -12.93
N PHE A 120 2.55 17.01 -12.78
CA PHE A 120 1.11 16.93 -13.04
C PHE A 120 0.83 16.55 -14.50
N VAL A 121 1.48 17.25 -15.42
CA VAL A 121 1.29 16.98 -16.86
C VAL A 121 1.86 15.62 -17.22
N GLU A 122 3.07 15.29 -16.75
CA GLU A 122 3.70 13.99 -17.01
C GLU A 122 2.86 12.82 -16.52
N ARG A 123 2.30 12.91 -15.32
CA ARG A 123 1.45 11.84 -14.74
C ARG A 123 0.08 11.74 -15.41
N ALA A 124 -0.53 12.88 -15.78
CA ALA A 124 -1.76 12.88 -16.55
C ALA A 124 -1.57 12.23 -17.93
N GLN A 125 -0.49 12.56 -18.63
CA GLN A 125 -0.12 11.93 -19.90
C GLN A 125 0.10 10.44 -19.75
N LEU A 126 0.84 10.01 -18.73
CA LEU A 126 1.10 8.60 -18.46
C LEU A 126 -0.20 7.82 -18.22
N THR A 127 -1.08 8.36 -17.36
CA THR A 127 -2.36 7.72 -17.05
C THR A 127 -3.25 7.62 -18.28
N ALA A 128 -3.35 8.70 -19.07
CA ALA A 128 -4.09 8.70 -20.33
C ALA A 128 -3.53 7.67 -21.32
N MET A 129 -2.21 7.65 -21.48
CA MET A 129 -1.51 6.70 -22.35
C MET A 129 -1.77 5.25 -21.92
N ALA A 130 -1.70 4.96 -20.62
CA ALA A 130 -1.98 3.64 -20.10
C ALA A 130 -3.43 3.21 -20.35
N ILE A 131 -4.40 4.10 -20.15
CA ILE A 131 -5.82 3.81 -20.40
C ILE A 131 -6.06 3.57 -21.89
N MET A 132 -5.50 4.41 -22.76
CA MET A 132 -5.72 4.31 -24.23
C MET A 132 -5.14 3.06 -24.84
N HIS A 133 -4.12 2.46 -24.23
CA HIS A 133 -3.40 1.28 -24.72
C HIS A 133 -3.61 0.04 -23.82
N LEU A 134 -4.65 0.04 -23.01
CA LEU A 134 -4.90 -1.06 -22.08
C LEU A 134 -5.14 -2.39 -22.79
N ASP A 135 -5.64 -2.35 -24.02
CA ASP A 135 -5.84 -3.49 -24.92
C ASP A 135 -4.54 -4.15 -25.37
N GLU A 136 -3.40 -3.45 -25.27
CA GLU A 136 -2.07 -4.02 -25.51
C GLU A 136 -1.57 -4.89 -24.35
N MET A 137 -2.23 -4.86 -23.19
CA MET A 137 -1.88 -5.74 -22.07
C MET A 137 -2.33 -7.17 -22.39
N GLU A 138 -1.35 -8.06 -22.58
CA GLU A 138 -1.59 -9.48 -22.75
C GLU A 138 -2.09 -10.09 -21.41
N ASN A 139 -3.31 -10.62 -21.44
CA ASN A 139 -3.94 -11.46 -20.39
C ASN A 139 -3.95 -10.89 -18.96
N PHE A 140 -5.06 -10.28 -18.60
CA PHE A 140 -5.52 -10.23 -17.21
C PHE A 140 -6.14 -11.56 -16.78
#